data_902853f285df963d6ef33b38a7f330a2
#
_entry.id   902853f285df963d6ef33b38a7f330a2
#
_cell.length_a   1.000
_cell.length_b   1.000
_cell.length_c   1.000
_cell.angle_alpha   90.00
_cell.angle_beta   90.00
_cell.angle_gamma   90.00
#
_symmetry.space_group_name_H-M   'P 1'
#
loop_
_entity.id
_entity.type
_entity.pdbx_description
1 polymer ?
#
loop_
_entity_poly.entity_id
_entity_poly.type
_entity_poly.pdbx_seq_one_letter_code
_entity_poly.pdbx_strand_id
1 'polypeptide(L)'
;MRTIARTLGAFSHTLATASRPRIRTPATVACSSSRVFAPLSLSFRACRSMATSTAPVLQQPLKLACIQLASGADKAANLAHAREKVVQAAQGGAKLVVLPECFNSPYGCDYFPSYAETLLPSPPSAAQSPSYHALSAMAAEARVYLVGGSIPEADPAGGKYYNTSLVFGPEGDLLATHRKVHLFDIDIPGGITFRESEVLSPGNKVTVVPLPGYGRIAVGICYDVRFPELATIAARRGCFALVYPGAFNTTTGPLHWRLLGQSRAMDNQLYVALCSPARDEAASYHAYGHTLIADPMAKVLVEAGEKEDIVAWELDGRVIEATRRNIPLATQRRFDVYPDINAGKISFDEPGLPE
;
A
#
# COMPACT_ATOMS: atom_id res chain seq x y z
N MET A 1 43.37 43.67 3.96
CA MET A 1 44.33 44.04 2.91
C MET A 1 44.78 42.79 2.21
N ARG A 2 44.29 42.50 1.03
CA ARG A 2 44.92 42.00 -0.22
C ARG A 2 43.82 41.68 -1.22
N THR A 3 43.76 42.55 -2.14
CA THR A 3 42.98 42.56 -3.39
C THR A 3 43.53 41.53 -4.35
N ILE A 4 42.70 40.72 -5.00
CA ILE A 4 43.04 40.04 -6.27
C ILE A 4 41.91 40.21 -7.26
N ALA A 5 42.35 40.57 -8.48
CA ALA A 5 41.62 41.16 -9.55
C ALA A 5 40.80 40.18 -10.41
N ARG A 6 39.83 40.77 -11.11
CA ARG A 6 39.00 40.22 -12.19
C ARG A 6 39.86 39.84 -13.41
N THR A 7 39.45 38.75 -14.11
CA THR A 7 39.79 38.57 -15.52
C THR A 7 38.49 38.23 -16.26
N LEU A 8 38.06 39.17 -17.11
CA LEU A 8 37.01 39.03 -18.10
C LEU A 8 37.62 38.40 -19.37
N GLY A 9 37.11 37.28 -19.80
CA GLY A 9 37.42 36.68 -21.11
C GLY A 9 36.21 36.85 -22.02
N ALA A 10 36.35 37.69 -23.02
CA ALA A 10 35.39 37.89 -24.13
C ALA A 10 35.48 36.72 -25.11
N PHE A 11 34.36 36.09 -25.46
CA PHE A 11 34.28 35.18 -26.60
C PHE A 11 33.43 35.80 -27.72
N SER A 12 34.05 35.89 -28.85
CA SER A 12 33.61 36.48 -30.12
C SER A 12 32.61 35.56 -30.80
N HIS A 13 31.49 36.11 -31.26
CA HIS A 13 30.52 35.44 -32.14
C HIS A 13 31.05 35.35 -33.57
N THR A 14 31.09 34.14 -34.10
CA THR A 14 31.22 33.95 -35.56
C THR A 14 29.91 33.36 -36.10
N LEU A 15 29.21 34.15 -36.90
CA LEU A 15 28.03 33.75 -37.66
C LEU A 15 28.46 32.92 -38.88
N ALA A 16 28.01 31.66 -38.93
CA ALA A 16 28.08 30.83 -40.13
C ALA A 16 26.68 30.77 -40.76
N THR A 17 26.59 31.32 -41.97
CA THR A 17 25.42 31.25 -42.86
C THR A 17 25.35 29.90 -43.53
N ALA A 18 24.29 29.12 -43.25
CA ALA A 18 24.00 27.87 -43.95
C ALA A 18 22.88 28.09 -44.97
N SER A 19 23.20 27.77 -46.23
CA SER A 19 22.36 27.84 -47.42
C SER A 19 21.25 26.77 -47.40
N ARG A 20 20.01 27.15 -47.78
CA ARG A 20 18.86 26.29 -47.95
C ARG A 20 18.97 25.40 -49.21
N PRO A 21 18.63 24.11 -49.17
CA PRO A 21 18.44 23.31 -50.39
C PRO A 21 17.04 23.51 -50.99
N ARG A 22 17.02 23.61 -52.32
CA ARG A 22 15.81 23.72 -53.15
C ARG A 22 15.02 22.38 -53.16
N ILE A 23 13.73 22.44 -52.90
CA ILE A 23 12.79 21.34 -53.04
C ILE A 23 12.45 21.23 -54.55
N ARG A 24 12.71 20.06 -55.13
CA ARG A 24 12.19 19.63 -56.45
C ARG A 24 10.85 18.95 -56.27
N THR A 25 9.86 19.44 -57.00
CA THR A 25 8.55 18.77 -57.15
C THR A 25 8.65 17.57 -58.09
N PRO A 26 8.08 16.40 -57.74
CA PRO A 26 7.91 15.31 -58.73
C PRO A 26 6.58 15.44 -59.48
N ALA A 27 6.62 14.99 -60.71
CA ALA A 27 5.58 15.03 -61.69
C ALA A 27 4.40 14.14 -61.36
N THR A 28 3.19 14.61 -61.75
CA THR A 28 1.92 13.89 -61.74
C THR A 28 1.96 12.68 -62.68
N VAL A 29 1.75 11.46 -62.07
CA VAL A 29 1.34 10.27 -62.84
C VAL A 29 -0.11 10.00 -62.55
N ALA A 30 -0.95 10.15 -63.53
CA ALA A 30 -2.37 9.72 -63.46
C ALA A 30 -2.45 8.20 -63.61
N CYS A 31 -3.01 7.53 -62.63
CA CYS A 31 -3.41 6.14 -62.75
C CYS A 31 -4.85 6.01 -62.28
N SER A 32 -5.75 5.79 -63.25
CA SER A 32 -7.15 5.49 -63.02
C SER A 32 -7.34 4.02 -62.57
N SER A 33 -7.82 3.82 -61.37
CA SER A 33 -8.55 2.60 -61.03
C SER A 33 -9.54 2.90 -59.92
N SER A 34 -10.83 2.91 -60.29
CA SER A 34 -11.97 2.99 -59.41
C SER A 34 -12.05 1.73 -58.53
N ARG A 35 -11.68 1.88 -57.26
CA ARG A 35 -12.09 0.93 -56.22
C ARG A 35 -13.07 1.64 -55.28
N VAL A 36 -14.29 1.12 -55.26
CA VAL A 36 -15.34 1.50 -54.33
C VAL A 36 -14.88 1.12 -52.92
N PHE A 37 -14.56 2.12 -52.11
CA PHE A 37 -14.32 1.93 -50.69
C PHE A 37 -15.68 1.94 -49.98
N ALA A 38 -16.02 0.77 -49.38
CA ALA A 38 -17.10 0.70 -48.41
C ALA A 38 -16.68 1.49 -47.14
N PRO A 39 -17.61 2.25 -46.53
CA PRO A 39 -17.27 2.97 -45.30
C PRO A 39 -17.06 1.96 -44.15
N LEU A 40 -15.84 1.89 -43.62
CA LEU A 40 -15.56 1.25 -42.34
C LEU A 40 -16.30 2.05 -41.27
N SER A 41 -17.42 1.51 -40.79
CA SER A 41 -18.06 2.01 -39.59
C SER A 41 -17.15 1.76 -38.39
N LEU A 42 -16.42 2.80 -37.98
CA LEU A 42 -15.79 2.84 -36.68
C LEU A 42 -16.90 2.84 -35.63
N SER A 43 -17.23 1.65 -35.14
CA SER A 43 -18.05 1.54 -33.94
C SER A 43 -17.24 2.14 -32.78
N PHE A 44 -17.52 3.39 -32.44
CA PHE A 44 -17.18 3.93 -31.15
C PHE A 44 -17.83 3.02 -30.10
N ARG A 45 -17.05 2.10 -29.52
CA ARG A 45 -17.46 1.49 -28.27
C ARG A 45 -17.62 2.65 -27.29
N ALA A 46 -18.88 3.02 -27.06
CA ALA A 46 -19.20 3.94 -25.98
C ALA A 46 -18.52 3.42 -24.72
N CYS A 47 -17.60 4.23 -24.19
CA CYS A 47 -17.03 4.03 -22.88
C CYS A 47 -18.24 3.91 -21.94
N ARG A 48 -18.55 2.69 -21.49
CA ARG A 48 -19.62 2.49 -20.50
C ARG A 48 -19.23 3.37 -19.33
N SER A 49 -19.97 4.46 -19.18
CA SER A 49 -20.05 5.20 -17.94
C SER A 49 -20.21 4.15 -16.85
N MET A 50 -19.20 3.96 -16.02
CA MET A 50 -19.37 3.16 -14.81
C MET A 50 -20.50 3.86 -14.05
N ALA A 51 -21.66 3.25 -14.02
CA ALA A 51 -22.75 3.70 -13.18
C ALA A 51 -22.15 3.80 -11.77
N THR A 52 -22.07 5.00 -11.25
CA THR A 52 -21.65 5.22 -9.87
C THR A 52 -22.62 4.44 -9.01
N SER A 53 -22.13 3.36 -8.38
CA SER A 53 -22.92 2.62 -7.41
C SER A 53 -23.46 3.61 -6.41
N THR A 54 -24.78 3.68 -6.27
CA THR A 54 -25.46 4.57 -5.32
C THR A 54 -25.28 4.09 -3.88
N ALA A 55 -24.74 2.88 -3.69
CA ALA A 55 -24.50 2.33 -2.36
C ALA A 55 -23.28 2.98 -1.71
N PRO A 56 -23.35 3.32 -0.40
CA PRO A 56 -22.23 3.86 0.35
C PRO A 56 -21.05 2.88 0.35
N VAL A 57 -19.83 3.40 0.25
CA VAL A 57 -18.61 2.58 0.25
C VAL A 57 -18.34 1.92 1.61
N LEU A 58 -18.80 2.53 2.70
CA LEU A 58 -18.90 1.95 4.04
C LEU A 58 -20.39 1.89 4.40
N GLN A 59 -20.92 0.67 4.47
CA GLN A 59 -22.36 0.42 4.56
C GLN A 59 -22.95 0.66 5.95
N GLN A 60 -22.14 0.49 7.01
CA GLN A 60 -22.49 0.76 8.39
C GLN A 60 -21.25 1.18 9.19
N PRO A 61 -21.39 1.88 10.31
CA PRO A 61 -20.24 2.23 11.16
C PRO A 61 -19.41 1.01 11.54
N LEU A 62 -18.08 1.17 11.53
CA LEU A 62 -17.16 0.10 11.86
C LEU A 62 -16.08 0.62 12.80
N LYS A 63 -15.94 0.01 13.97
CA LYS A 63 -14.83 0.31 14.87
C LYS A 63 -13.57 -0.42 14.42
N LEU A 64 -12.58 0.35 13.99
CA LEU A 64 -11.23 -0.10 13.64
C LEU A 64 -10.32 0.07 14.84
N ALA A 65 -9.51 -0.96 15.15
CA ALA A 65 -8.43 -0.88 16.12
C ALA A 65 -7.09 -1.26 15.47
N CYS A 66 -6.06 -0.49 15.74
CA CYS A 66 -4.68 -0.80 15.39
C CYS A 66 -3.89 -1.06 16.66
N ILE A 67 -3.19 -2.18 16.71
CA ILE A 67 -2.41 -2.62 17.86
C ILE A 67 -0.94 -2.28 17.61
N GLN A 68 -0.42 -1.30 18.33
CA GLN A 68 1.02 -1.02 18.38
C GLN A 68 1.68 -2.03 19.30
N LEU A 69 1.99 -3.21 18.75
CA LEU A 69 2.43 -4.38 19.49
C LEU A 69 3.92 -4.32 19.79
N ALA A 70 4.31 -4.67 21.00
CA ALA A 70 5.70 -4.99 21.33
C ALA A 70 5.99 -6.44 20.93
N SER A 71 7.03 -6.64 20.11
CA SER A 71 7.45 -7.97 19.64
C SER A 71 8.94 -8.18 19.92
N GLY A 72 9.30 -9.40 20.30
CA GLY A 72 10.67 -9.81 20.57
C GLY A 72 11.13 -10.96 19.69
N ALA A 73 12.19 -11.66 20.12
CA ALA A 73 12.77 -12.78 19.38
C ALA A 73 11.99 -14.09 19.53
N ASP A 74 11.15 -14.24 20.57
CA ASP A 74 10.35 -15.45 20.78
C ASP A 74 9.02 -15.37 20.00
N LYS A 75 8.96 -16.11 18.88
CA LYS A 75 7.77 -16.16 18.02
C LYS A 75 6.53 -16.62 18.81
N ALA A 76 6.65 -17.63 19.66
CA ALA A 76 5.49 -18.16 20.40
C ALA A 76 4.97 -17.14 21.41
N ALA A 77 5.86 -16.44 22.10
CA ALA A 77 5.51 -15.33 22.97
C ALA A 77 4.85 -14.17 22.21
N ASN A 78 5.37 -13.80 21.03
CA ASN A 78 4.77 -12.77 20.18
C ASN A 78 3.35 -13.14 19.74
N LEU A 79 3.12 -14.40 19.35
CA LEU A 79 1.78 -14.89 18.96
C LEU A 79 0.80 -14.88 20.13
N ALA A 80 1.24 -15.33 21.32
CA ALA A 80 0.41 -15.30 22.52
C ALA A 80 0.03 -13.87 22.92
N HIS A 81 1.01 -12.97 22.89
CA HIS A 81 0.80 -11.55 23.20
C HIS A 81 -0.13 -10.85 22.19
N ALA A 82 0.08 -11.12 20.89
CA ALA A 82 -0.83 -10.61 19.86
C ALA A 82 -2.27 -11.08 20.09
N ARG A 83 -2.48 -12.35 20.47
CA ARG A 83 -3.81 -12.88 20.78
C ARG A 83 -4.46 -12.09 21.91
N GLU A 84 -3.76 -11.87 23.03
CA GLU A 84 -4.29 -11.09 24.16
C GLU A 84 -4.74 -9.70 23.71
N LYS A 85 -3.93 -9.00 22.92
CA LYS A 85 -4.24 -7.66 22.43
C LYS A 85 -5.39 -7.64 21.42
N VAL A 86 -5.50 -8.64 20.54
CA VAL A 86 -6.63 -8.79 19.60
C VAL A 86 -7.94 -8.99 20.36
N VAL A 87 -7.95 -9.87 21.37
CA VAL A 87 -9.11 -10.08 22.24
C VAL A 87 -9.48 -8.80 23.01
N GLN A 88 -8.48 -8.09 23.54
CA GLN A 88 -8.70 -6.81 24.22
C GLN A 88 -9.32 -5.77 23.29
N ALA A 89 -8.82 -5.64 22.04
CA ALA A 89 -9.38 -4.74 21.06
C ALA A 89 -10.85 -5.08 20.72
N ALA A 90 -11.16 -6.38 20.56
CA ALA A 90 -12.51 -6.86 20.30
C ALA A 90 -13.46 -6.57 21.47
N GLN A 91 -13.01 -6.76 22.71
CA GLN A 91 -13.77 -6.39 23.92
C GLN A 91 -14.04 -4.88 23.97
N GLY A 92 -13.13 -4.06 23.43
CA GLY A 92 -13.35 -2.63 23.21
C GLY A 92 -14.35 -2.32 22.10
N GLY A 93 -14.94 -3.32 21.45
CA GLY A 93 -15.96 -3.19 20.40
C GLY A 93 -15.39 -3.12 18.98
N ALA A 94 -14.09 -3.34 18.77
CA ALA A 94 -13.51 -3.37 17.42
C ALA A 94 -14.12 -4.51 16.60
N LYS A 95 -14.34 -4.23 15.30
CA LYS A 95 -14.81 -5.20 14.30
C LYS A 95 -13.75 -5.45 13.22
N LEU A 96 -12.80 -4.54 13.06
CA LEU A 96 -11.61 -4.68 12.25
C LEU A 96 -10.41 -4.40 13.15
N VAL A 97 -9.48 -5.35 13.23
CA VAL A 97 -8.25 -5.25 14.03
C VAL A 97 -7.04 -5.38 13.12
N VAL A 98 -6.00 -4.61 13.38
CA VAL A 98 -4.76 -4.57 12.61
C VAL A 98 -3.57 -4.79 13.52
N LEU A 99 -2.70 -5.73 13.17
CA LEU A 99 -1.39 -5.95 13.76
C LEU A 99 -0.30 -5.25 12.95
N PRO A 100 0.90 -5.00 13.51
CA PRO A 100 1.97 -4.31 12.81
C PRO A 100 2.78 -5.22 11.86
N GLU A 101 3.66 -4.61 11.07
CA GLU A 101 4.62 -5.31 10.20
C GLU A 101 5.56 -6.20 11.01
N CYS A 102 5.79 -7.44 10.52
CA CYS A 102 6.69 -8.43 11.13
C CYS A 102 6.42 -8.71 12.62
N PHE A 103 5.13 -8.74 13.01
CA PHE A 103 4.72 -8.84 14.42
C PHE A 103 5.17 -10.14 15.11
N ASN A 104 5.52 -11.19 14.36
CA ASN A 104 5.94 -12.50 14.85
C ASN A 104 7.46 -12.64 15.04
N SER A 105 8.24 -11.59 14.73
CA SER A 105 9.71 -11.63 14.70
C SER A 105 10.31 -10.25 15.01
N PRO A 106 11.62 -10.17 15.32
CA PRO A 106 12.34 -8.92 15.18
C PRO A 106 12.31 -8.40 13.73
N TYR A 107 12.38 -7.09 13.55
CA TYR A 107 12.39 -6.48 12.22
C TYR A 107 13.83 -6.33 11.71
N GLY A 108 14.12 -6.88 10.53
CA GLY A 108 15.41 -6.76 9.86
C GLY A 108 15.68 -7.87 8.86
N CYS A 109 16.49 -7.58 7.84
CA CYS A 109 16.81 -8.51 6.75
C CYS A 109 17.43 -9.82 7.26
N ASP A 110 18.27 -9.74 8.30
CA ASP A 110 18.94 -10.90 8.89
C ASP A 110 17.96 -11.90 9.54
N TYR A 111 16.77 -11.43 9.93
CA TYR A 111 15.79 -12.26 10.60
C TYR A 111 14.82 -12.96 9.62
N PHE A 112 14.56 -12.38 8.45
CA PHE A 112 13.54 -12.90 7.55
C PHE A 112 13.69 -14.40 7.23
N PRO A 113 14.87 -14.93 6.85
CA PRO A 113 14.99 -16.35 6.52
C PRO A 113 14.72 -17.29 7.71
N SER A 114 15.12 -16.90 8.93
CA SER A 114 14.99 -17.75 10.13
C SER A 114 13.57 -17.75 10.72
N TYR A 115 12.77 -16.72 10.43
CA TYR A 115 11.39 -16.60 10.90
C TYR A 115 10.36 -16.92 9.80
N ALA A 116 10.81 -17.15 8.56
CA ALA A 116 9.90 -17.36 7.44
C ALA A 116 9.06 -18.63 7.59
N GLU A 117 7.79 -18.51 7.19
CA GLU A 117 6.81 -19.58 7.22
C GLU A 117 6.32 -19.89 5.81
N THR A 118 6.05 -21.16 5.53
CA THR A 118 5.52 -21.58 4.23
C THR A 118 4.01 -21.51 4.23
N LEU A 119 3.44 -20.70 3.34
CA LEU A 119 1.99 -20.45 3.28
C LEU A 119 1.27 -21.30 2.23
N LEU A 120 2.00 -21.99 1.35
CA LEU A 120 1.44 -22.82 0.29
C LEU A 120 1.79 -24.29 0.51
N PRO A 121 0.88 -25.23 0.17
CA PRO A 121 -0.51 -24.99 -0.23
C PRO A 121 -1.33 -24.38 0.91
N SER A 122 -2.37 -23.61 0.57
CA SER A 122 -3.26 -22.98 1.55
C SER A 122 -4.50 -23.88 1.81
N PRO A 123 -4.91 -24.13 3.09
CA PRO A 123 -4.19 -23.73 4.30
C PRO A 123 -2.90 -24.54 4.51
N PRO A 124 -1.82 -23.92 5.01
CA PRO A 124 -0.57 -24.62 5.31
C PRO A 124 -0.74 -25.55 6.53
N SER A 125 0.20 -26.49 6.73
CA SER A 125 0.21 -27.25 7.98
C SER A 125 0.61 -26.38 9.18
N ALA A 126 0.12 -26.72 10.38
CA ALA A 126 0.44 -25.95 11.59
C ALA A 126 1.95 -25.95 11.93
N ALA A 127 2.66 -27.01 11.55
CA ALA A 127 4.11 -27.08 11.74
C ALA A 127 4.88 -26.14 10.80
N GLN A 128 4.35 -25.90 9.60
CA GLN A 128 4.98 -25.02 8.60
C GLN A 128 4.64 -23.56 8.78
N SER A 129 3.45 -23.26 9.34
CA SER A 129 2.97 -21.90 9.50
C SER A 129 2.18 -21.70 10.79
N PRO A 130 2.85 -21.70 11.95
CA PRO A 130 2.19 -21.45 13.24
C PRO A 130 1.51 -20.09 13.31
N SER A 131 2.08 -19.06 12.66
CA SER A 131 1.48 -17.71 12.63
C SER A 131 0.17 -17.67 11.85
N TYR A 132 0.07 -18.40 10.72
CA TYR A 132 -1.19 -18.52 9.97
C TYR A 132 -2.32 -19.04 10.88
N HIS A 133 -2.08 -20.16 11.58
CA HIS A 133 -3.06 -20.79 12.44
C HIS A 133 -3.40 -19.96 13.67
N ALA A 134 -2.40 -19.29 14.24
CA ALA A 134 -2.61 -18.37 15.35
C ALA A 134 -3.51 -17.19 14.93
N LEU A 135 -3.24 -16.57 13.78
CA LEU A 135 -4.05 -15.45 13.25
C LEU A 135 -5.49 -15.88 12.93
N SER A 136 -5.66 -17.04 12.28
CA SER A 136 -6.99 -17.63 12.04
C SER A 136 -7.76 -17.84 13.36
N ALA A 137 -7.11 -18.44 14.36
CA ALA A 137 -7.71 -18.67 15.67
C ALA A 137 -8.04 -17.36 16.40
N MET A 138 -7.17 -16.35 16.35
CA MET A 138 -7.41 -15.02 16.93
C MET A 138 -8.65 -14.36 16.32
N ALA A 139 -8.77 -14.39 14.99
CA ALA A 139 -9.89 -13.81 14.26
C ALA A 139 -11.22 -14.49 14.66
N ALA A 140 -11.22 -15.83 14.72
CA ALA A 140 -12.40 -16.63 15.10
C ALA A 140 -12.79 -16.43 16.57
N GLU A 141 -11.82 -16.46 17.49
CA GLU A 141 -12.05 -16.26 18.92
C GLU A 141 -12.64 -14.87 19.21
N ALA A 142 -12.03 -13.84 18.63
CA ALA A 142 -12.43 -12.45 18.82
C ALA A 142 -13.65 -12.05 17.98
N ARG A 143 -14.03 -12.86 16.98
CA ARG A 143 -15.08 -12.59 16.00
C ARG A 143 -14.90 -11.23 15.31
N VAL A 144 -13.70 -11.00 14.80
CA VAL A 144 -13.30 -9.77 14.11
C VAL A 144 -12.70 -10.08 12.74
N TYR A 145 -12.79 -9.13 11.83
CA TYR A 145 -11.88 -9.08 10.69
C TYR A 145 -10.49 -8.75 11.22
N LEU A 146 -9.49 -9.55 10.84
CA LEU A 146 -8.12 -9.38 11.32
C LEU A 146 -7.16 -9.19 10.14
N VAL A 147 -6.58 -7.99 10.02
CA VAL A 147 -5.38 -7.79 9.21
C VAL A 147 -4.20 -8.19 10.09
N GLY A 148 -3.64 -9.36 9.83
CA GLY A 148 -2.65 -10.03 10.67
C GLY A 148 -1.25 -9.41 10.58
N GLY A 149 -1.17 -8.08 10.44
CA GLY A 149 0.10 -7.41 10.29
C GLY A 149 0.85 -7.90 9.05
N SER A 150 2.09 -8.29 9.22
CA SER A 150 2.79 -9.12 8.24
C SER A 150 3.76 -10.09 8.90
N ILE A 151 4.17 -11.11 8.14
CA ILE A 151 5.14 -12.12 8.55
C ILE A 151 6.13 -12.39 7.41
N PRO A 152 7.35 -12.84 7.71
CA PRO A 152 8.24 -13.42 6.72
C PRO A 152 7.61 -14.69 6.13
N GLU A 153 7.53 -14.77 4.79
CA GLU A 153 7.04 -15.93 4.05
C GLU A 153 8.17 -16.57 3.26
N ALA A 154 8.27 -17.89 3.28
CA ALA A 154 9.13 -18.67 2.39
C ALA A 154 8.30 -19.31 1.27
N ASP A 155 8.76 -19.14 0.05
CA ASP A 155 8.30 -19.90 -1.11
C ASP A 155 9.40 -20.90 -1.52
N PRO A 156 9.35 -22.15 -1.04
CA PRO A 156 10.39 -23.13 -1.33
C PRO A 156 10.46 -23.49 -2.82
N ALA A 157 9.34 -23.42 -3.54
CA ALA A 157 9.28 -23.76 -4.96
C ALA A 157 10.03 -22.73 -5.81
N GLY A 158 9.97 -21.44 -5.44
CA GLY A 158 10.68 -20.35 -6.10
C GLY A 158 12.01 -19.97 -5.46
N GLY A 159 12.36 -20.56 -4.31
CA GLY A 159 13.55 -20.19 -3.54
C GLY A 159 13.53 -18.73 -3.08
N LYS A 160 12.34 -18.18 -2.78
CA LYS A 160 12.11 -16.76 -2.51
C LYS A 160 11.56 -16.56 -1.11
N TYR A 161 11.84 -15.36 -0.58
CA TYR A 161 11.21 -14.86 0.63
C TYR A 161 10.35 -13.64 0.31
N TYR A 162 9.28 -13.45 1.08
CA TYR A 162 8.38 -12.32 0.95
C TYR A 162 8.02 -11.76 2.34
N ASN A 163 7.58 -10.51 2.37
CA ASN A 163 6.93 -9.90 3.53
C ASN A 163 5.43 -9.92 3.26
N THR A 164 4.67 -10.75 3.99
CA THR A 164 3.30 -11.12 3.63
C THR A 164 2.31 -10.83 4.74
N SER A 165 1.25 -10.10 4.42
CA SER A 165 0.08 -9.87 5.28
C SER A 165 -1.02 -10.88 4.94
N LEU A 166 -1.61 -11.47 5.99
CA LEU A 166 -2.75 -12.36 5.91
C LEU A 166 -3.98 -11.66 6.48
N VAL A 167 -5.11 -11.74 5.80
CA VAL A 167 -6.37 -11.15 6.27
C VAL A 167 -7.38 -12.25 6.51
N PHE A 168 -7.90 -12.31 7.73
CA PHE A 168 -8.87 -13.32 8.15
C PHE A 168 -10.24 -12.71 8.43
N GLY A 169 -11.28 -13.49 8.16
CA GLY A 169 -12.67 -13.22 8.51
C GLY A 169 -12.98 -13.57 9.96
N PRO A 170 -14.17 -13.16 10.45
CA PRO A 170 -14.61 -13.43 11.84
C PRO A 170 -14.79 -14.92 12.17
N GLU A 171 -14.82 -15.79 11.17
CA GLU A 171 -14.89 -17.25 11.32
C GLU A 171 -13.52 -17.92 11.25
N GLY A 172 -12.43 -17.12 11.07
CA GLY A 172 -11.07 -17.61 10.95
C GLY A 172 -10.70 -18.05 9.52
N ASP A 173 -11.54 -17.79 8.55
CA ASP A 173 -11.30 -18.06 7.14
C ASP A 173 -10.32 -17.02 6.54
N LEU A 174 -9.41 -17.48 5.70
CA LEU A 174 -8.49 -16.59 4.98
C LEU A 174 -9.26 -15.87 3.87
N LEU A 175 -9.34 -14.53 3.97
CA LEU A 175 -10.00 -13.69 2.96
C LEU A 175 -9.04 -13.22 1.87
N ALA A 176 -7.80 -12.92 2.24
CA ALA A 176 -6.79 -12.43 1.30
C ALA A 176 -5.37 -12.57 1.85
N THR A 177 -4.41 -12.52 0.93
CA THR A 177 -2.99 -12.37 1.20
C THR A 177 -2.46 -11.15 0.44
N HIS A 178 -1.48 -10.47 1.00
CA HIS A 178 -0.78 -9.37 0.35
C HIS A 178 0.71 -9.49 0.60
N ARG A 179 1.49 -9.72 -0.45
CA ARG A 179 2.95 -9.62 -0.44
C ARG A 179 3.34 -8.16 -0.68
N LYS A 180 4.22 -7.60 0.16
CA LYS A 180 4.74 -6.24 0.04
C LYS A 180 5.22 -5.98 -1.39
N VAL A 181 4.64 -4.97 -2.04
CA VAL A 181 4.92 -4.69 -3.45
C VAL A 181 6.20 -3.88 -3.61
N HIS A 182 6.42 -2.92 -2.72
CA HIS A 182 7.58 -2.03 -2.79
C HIS A 182 8.53 -2.35 -1.65
N LEU A 183 9.71 -2.83 -2.00
CA LEU A 183 10.74 -3.19 -1.04
C LEU A 183 11.46 -1.93 -0.53
N PHE A 184 11.82 -1.96 0.75
CA PHE A 184 12.46 -0.85 1.43
C PHE A 184 13.96 -0.83 1.14
N ASP A 185 14.32 -0.22 0.02
CA ASP A 185 15.71 0.01 -0.38
C ASP A 185 16.00 1.49 -0.26
N ILE A 186 16.78 1.87 0.74
CA ILE A 186 17.21 3.25 0.96
C ILE A 186 18.71 3.33 1.26
N ASP A 187 19.29 4.46 0.87
CA ASP A 187 20.66 4.83 1.21
C ASP A 187 20.67 6.34 1.51
N ILE A 188 20.69 6.67 2.79
CA ILE A 188 20.69 8.06 3.25
C ILE A 188 22.10 8.40 3.76
N PRO A 189 22.86 9.25 3.08
CA PRO A 189 24.21 9.62 3.50
C PRO A 189 24.26 10.13 4.94
N GLY A 190 25.09 9.51 5.77
CA GLY A 190 25.17 9.81 7.21
C GLY A 190 23.98 9.35 8.05
N GLY A 191 23.06 8.61 7.46
CA GLY A 191 21.88 8.04 8.09
C GLY A 191 21.81 6.53 7.97
N ILE A 192 20.66 6.01 7.53
CA ILE A 192 20.40 4.57 7.41
C ILE A 192 20.57 4.10 5.97
N THR A 193 21.26 2.99 5.80
CA THR A 193 21.23 2.15 4.57
C THR A 193 20.47 0.87 4.90
N PHE A 194 19.47 0.53 4.06
CA PHE A 194 18.65 -0.67 4.23
C PHE A 194 18.26 -1.21 2.86
N ARG A 195 18.37 -2.53 2.64
CA ARG A 195 18.14 -3.17 1.33
C ARG A 195 17.34 -4.45 1.50
N GLU A 196 16.02 -4.34 1.53
CA GLU A 196 15.14 -5.51 1.59
C GLU A 196 15.27 -6.39 0.34
N SER A 197 15.57 -5.80 -0.84
CA SER A 197 15.69 -6.52 -2.10
C SER A 197 16.85 -7.52 -2.14
N GLU A 198 17.80 -7.44 -1.23
CA GLU A 198 18.87 -8.43 -1.10
C GLU A 198 18.35 -9.76 -0.52
N VAL A 199 17.23 -9.74 0.19
CA VAL A 199 16.64 -10.92 0.86
C VAL A 199 15.24 -11.22 0.38
N LEU A 200 14.41 -10.20 0.16
CA LEU A 200 13.00 -10.33 -0.19
C LEU A 200 12.74 -10.16 -1.69
N SER A 201 11.70 -10.81 -2.16
CA SER A 201 11.10 -10.57 -3.49
C SER A 201 9.84 -9.72 -3.35
N PRO A 202 9.56 -8.83 -4.32
CA PRO A 202 8.35 -8.02 -4.30
C PRO A 202 7.11 -8.84 -4.64
N GLY A 203 5.97 -8.45 -4.08
CA GLY A 203 4.65 -8.85 -4.56
C GLY A 203 4.30 -8.12 -5.86
N ASN A 204 3.21 -8.53 -6.51
CA ASN A 204 2.78 -8.00 -7.80
C ASN A 204 1.30 -7.61 -7.85
N LYS A 205 0.65 -7.42 -6.70
CA LYS A 205 -0.80 -7.31 -6.58
C LYS A 205 -1.23 -6.12 -5.72
N VAL A 206 -2.25 -5.41 -6.17
CA VAL A 206 -3.02 -4.47 -5.33
C VAL A 206 -4.14 -5.26 -4.66
N THR A 207 -4.02 -5.48 -3.36
CA THR A 207 -4.96 -6.30 -2.58
C THR A 207 -6.13 -5.49 -2.08
N VAL A 208 -7.33 -5.85 -2.54
CA VAL A 208 -8.61 -5.32 -2.07
C VAL A 208 -9.39 -6.46 -1.41
N VAL A 209 -9.81 -6.24 -0.17
CA VAL A 209 -10.46 -7.24 0.67
C VAL A 209 -11.91 -6.85 0.91
N PRO A 210 -12.89 -7.66 0.51
CA PRO A 210 -14.27 -7.45 0.89
C PRO A 210 -14.45 -7.81 2.38
N LEU A 211 -15.14 -6.93 3.09
CA LEU A 211 -15.61 -7.17 4.46
C LEU A 211 -17.14 -7.24 4.42
N PRO A 212 -17.74 -8.45 4.34
CA PRO A 212 -19.18 -8.60 4.29
C PRO A 212 -19.93 -7.80 5.35
N GLY A 213 -20.94 -7.04 4.93
CA GLY A 213 -21.71 -6.15 5.80
C GLY A 213 -21.11 -4.75 5.98
N TYR A 214 -19.85 -4.52 5.57
CA TYR A 214 -19.19 -3.21 5.75
C TYR A 214 -18.76 -2.56 4.42
N GLY A 215 -18.19 -3.32 3.50
CA GLY A 215 -17.63 -2.78 2.26
C GLY A 215 -16.28 -3.38 1.92
N ARG A 216 -15.33 -2.56 1.47
CA ARG A 216 -13.98 -3.02 1.07
C ARG A 216 -12.90 -2.20 1.72
N ILE A 217 -11.82 -2.86 2.11
CA ILE A 217 -10.56 -2.22 2.48
C ILE A 217 -9.47 -2.60 1.47
N ALA A 218 -8.37 -1.85 1.46
CA ALA A 218 -7.15 -2.30 0.81
C ALA A 218 -6.01 -2.39 1.81
N VAL A 219 -5.11 -3.34 1.58
CA VAL A 219 -3.94 -3.59 2.40
C VAL A 219 -2.69 -3.26 1.60
N GLY A 220 -1.77 -2.54 2.22
CA GLY A 220 -0.39 -2.38 1.81
C GLY A 220 0.52 -2.64 3.01
N ILE A 221 1.82 -2.78 2.79
CA ILE A 221 2.79 -2.98 3.87
C ILE A 221 3.83 -1.87 3.83
N CYS A 222 3.96 -1.13 4.93
CA CYS A 222 5.06 -0.20 5.23
C CYS A 222 5.40 0.72 4.04
N TYR A 223 6.45 0.41 3.29
CA TYR A 223 6.96 1.20 2.18
C TYR A 223 5.93 1.43 1.06
N ASP A 224 4.92 0.55 0.93
CA ASP A 224 3.81 0.71 -0.02
C ASP A 224 3.07 2.04 0.16
N VAL A 225 3.05 2.59 1.38
CA VAL A 225 2.39 3.88 1.66
C VAL A 225 3.01 5.05 0.90
N ARG A 226 4.28 4.94 0.47
CA ARG A 226 4.97 5.99 -0.29
C ARG A 226 4.46 6.14 -1.72
N PHE A 227 3.80 5.12 -2.25
CA PHE A 227 3.37 5.04 -3.64
C PHE A 227 1.87 5.35 -3.76
N PRO A 228 1.52 6.56 -4.24
CA PRO A 228 0.13 7.01 -4.34
C PRO A 228 -0.71 6.18 -5.32
N GLU A 229 -0.08 5.53 -6.29
CA GLU A 229 -0.74 4.75 -7.33
C GLU A 229 -1.53 3.58 -6.72
N LEU A 230 -0.93 2.84 -5.78
CA LEU A 230 -1.59 1.74 -5.08
C LEU A 230 -2.84 2.23 -4.34
N ALA A 231 -2.72 3.33 -3.61
CA ALA A 231 -3.83 3.95 -2.89
C ALA A 231 -4.95 4.43 -3.84
N THR A 232 -4.58 5.03 -4.98
CA THR A 232 -5.52 5.51 -5.99
C THR A 232 -6.30 4.36 -6.64
N ILE A 233 -5.65 3.24 -6.96
CA ILE A 233 -6.31 2.05 -7.49
C ILE A 233 -7.29 1.49 -6.47
N ALA A 234 -6.91 1.37 -5.21
CA ALA A 234 -7.77 0.89 -4.13
C ALA A 234 -9.02 1.77 -3.96
N ALA A 235 -8.86 3.08 -3.94
CA ALA A 235 -9.99 4.02 -3.85
C ALA A 235 -10.95 3.87 -5.04
N ARG A 236 -10.43 3.72 -6.26
CA ARG A 236 -11.24 3.50 -7.48
C ARG A 236 -11.97 2.16 -7.46
N ARG A 237 -11.47 1.18 -6.72
CA ARG A 237 -12.14 -0.11 -6.49
C ARG A 237 -13.18 -0.06 -5.37
N GLY A 238 -13.47 1.12 -4.82
CA GLY A 238 -14.52 1.36 -3.84
C GLY A 238 -14.12 0.99 -2.41
N CYS A 239 -12.84 1.02 -2.06
CA CYS A 239 -12.41 0.87 -0.68
C CYS A 239 -12.84 2.07 0.16
N PHE A 240 -13.25 1.81 1.42
CA PHE A 240 -13.52 2.85 2.40
C PHE A 240 -12.30 3.17 3.26
N ALA A 241 -11.34 2.23 3.33
CA ALA A 241 -10.11 2.43 4.09
C ALA A 241 -8.90 1.78 3.40
N LEU A 242 -7.73 2.37 3.65
CA LEU A 242 -6.41 1.80 3.39
C LEU A 242 -5.77 1.45 4.73
N VAL A 243 -5.21 0.26 4.82
CA VAL A 243 -4.58 -0.25 6.03
C VAL A 243 -3.14 -0.62 5.72
N TYR A 244 -2.21 -0.07 6.50
CA TYR A 244 -0.78 -0.27 6.32
C TYR A 244 -0.13 -0.73 7.63
N PRO A 245 0.03 -2.04 7.86
CA PRO A 245 1.07 -2.52 8.76
C PRO A 245 2.43 -1.99 8.31
N GLY A 246 3.21 -1.38 9.21
CA GLY A 246 4.47 -0.78 8.79
C GLY A 246 5.40 -0.51 9.97
N ALA A 247 6.70 -0.52 9.72
CA ALA A 247 7.74 -0.30 10.71
C ALA A 247 8.70 0.80 10.24
N PHE A 248 8.23 2.05 10.19
CA PHE A 248 9.13 3.17 9.91
C PHE A 248 10.12 3.34 11.06
N ASN A 249 11.33 3.74 10.73
CA ASN A 249 12.38 3.98 11.71
C ASN A 249 12.34 5.41 12.28
N THR A 250 13.17 5.68 13.28
CA THR A 250 13.29 6.98 13.94
C THR A 250 13.91 8.08 13.07
N THR A 251 14.49 7.74 11.91
CA THR A 251 15.02 8.72 10.95
C THR A 251 13.89 9.23 10.03
N THR A 252 13.14 8.33 9.40
CA THR A 252 12.12 8.70 8.41
C THR A 252 10.72 8.82 9.00
N GLY A 253 10.48 8.22 10.16
CA GLY A 253 9.19 8.26 10.86
C GLY A 253 8.73 9.68 11.17
N PRO A 254 9.52 10.49 11.91
CA PRO A 254 9.14 11.86 12.26
C PRO A 254 8.87 12.76 11.06
N LEU A 255 9.58 12.50 9.94
CA LEU A 255 9.46 13.31 8.72
C LEU A 255 8.25 12.91 7.84
N HIS A 256 7.95 11.61 7.77
CA HIS A 256 7.11 11.11 6.69
C HIS A 256 5.90 10.30 7.14
N TRP A 257 5.94 9.60 8.28
CA TRP A 257 4.90 8.65 8.67
C TRP A 257 3.50 9.27 8.69
N ARG A 258 3.34 10.28 9.52
CA ARG A 258 2.07 11.02 9.65
C ARG A 258 1.68 11.70 8.34
N LEU A 259 2.64 12.37 7.68
CA LEU A 259 2.42 13.07 6.41
C LEU A 259 1.90 12.14 5.32
N LEU A 260 2.49 10.95 5.18
CA LEU A 260 2.07 9.96 4.19
C LEU A 260 0.66 9.45 4.48
N GLY A 261 0.34 9.12 5.73
CA GLY A 261 -1.01 8.72 6.12
C GLY A 261 -2.06 9.77 5.78
N GLN A 262 -1.80 11.02 6.13
CA GLN A 262 -2.67 12.15 5.82
C GLN A 262 -2.81 12.39 4.30
N SER A 263 -1.70 12.30 3.54
CA SER A 263 -1.71 12.47 2.09
C SER A 263 -2.55 11.38 1.42
N ARG A 264 -2.40 10.11 1.80
CA ARG A 264 -3.19 9.00 1.22
C ARG A 264 -4.67 9.14 1.54
N ALA A 265 -5.00 9.63 2.74
CA ALA A 265 -6.39 9.91 3.13
C ALA A 265 -6.99 11.04 2.31
N MET A 266 -6.28 12.15 2.17
CA MET A 266 -6.74 13.34 1.43
C MET A 266 -6.88 13.08 -0.06
N ASP A 267 -5.83 12.51 -0.69
CA ASP A 267 -5.80 12.26 -2.14
C ASP A 267 -6.93 11.33 -2.59
N ASN A 268 -7.33 10.40 -1.74
CA ASN A 268 -8.26 9.32 -2.07
C ASN A 268 -9.60 9.43 -1.36
N GLN A 269 -9.75 10.38 -0.42
CA GLN A 269 -10.98 10.67 0.33
C GLN A 269 -11.57 9.41 0.97
N LEU A 270 -10.71 8.73 1.77
CA LEU A 270 -11.02 7.53 2.52
C LEU A 270 -10.24 7.52 3.83
N TYR A 271 -10.57 6.59 4.73
CA TYR A 271 -9.81 6.42 5.97
C TYR A 271 -8.44 5.78 5.69
N VAL A 272 -7.45 6.16 6.48
CA VAL A 272 -6.11 5.54 6.45
C VAL A 272 -5.71 5.13 7.85
N ALA A 273 -5.29 3.87 8.00
CA ALA A 273 -4.74 3.33 9.22
C ALA A 273 -3.28 2.93 8.99
N LEU A 274 -2.39 3.49 9.78
CA LEU A 274 -0.97 3.14 9.82
C LEU A 274 -0.69 2.44 11.15
N CYS A 275 -0.30 1.17 11.12
CA CYS A 275 -0.09 0.34 12.31
C CYS A 275 1.39 -0.02 12.45
N SER A 276 2.07 0.59 13.41
CA SER A 276 3.50 0.39 13.71
C SER A 276 3.68 -0.57 14.87
N PRO A 277 4.81 -1.32 14.96
CA PRO A 277 5.21 -1.94 16.21
C PRO A 277 5.57 -0.87 17.25
N ALA A 278 5.50 -1.22 18.53
CA ALA A 278 6.06 -0.44 19.60
C ALA A 278 7.57 -0.30 19.44
N ARG A 279 8.13 0.82 19.90
CA ARG A 279 9.59 1.00 19.91
C ARG A 279 10.23 0.15 20.99
N ASP A 280 11.26 -0.59 20.61
CA ASP A 280 12.19 -1.25 21.52
C ASP A 280 13.56 -0.57 21.40
N GLU A 281 14.00 0.11 22.45
CA GLU A 281 15.29 0.82 22.47
C GLU A 281 16.49 -0.15 22.57
N ALA A 282 16.24 -1.43 22.91
CA ALA A 282 17.28 -2.47 22.96
C ALA A 282 17.44 -3.19 21.60
N ALA A 283 16.50 -3.05 20.68
CA ALA A 283 16.58 -3.68 19.36
C ALA A 283 17.59 -2.97 18.46
N SER A 284 18.12 -3.69 17.47
CA SER A 284 18.98 -3.10 16.43
C SER A 284 18.23 -2.16 15.49
N TYR A 285 16.93 -2.38 15.31
CA TYR A 285 16.03 -1.54 14.50
C TYR A 285 15.01 -0.84 15.41
N HIS A 286 15.10 0.47 15.50
CA HIS A 286 14.21 1.27 16.32
C HIS A 286 12.98 1.69 15.50
N ALA A 287 11.86 1.03 15.70
CA ALA A 287 10.58 1.43 15.12
C ALA A 287 10.14 2.81 15.66
N TYR A 288 9.51 3.60 14.80
CA TYR A 288 9.04 4.92 15.18
C TYR A 288 7.87 4.88 16.17
N GLY A 289 7.02 3.87 16.10
CA GLY A 289 5.74 3.84 16.79
C GLY A 289 4.72 4.74 16.09
N HIS A 290 3.96 5.51 16.86
CA HIS A 290 3.02 6.51 16.36
C HIS A 290 1.97 5.92 15.39
N THR A 291 1.44 4.75 15.73
CA THR A 291 0.26 4.16 15.08
C THR A 291 -0.86 5.19 15.04
N LEU A 292 -1.49 5.38 13.87
CA LEU A 292 -2.50 6.42 13.71
C LEU A 292 -3.65 6.00 12.80
N ILE A 293 -4.78 6.70 12.96
CA ILE A 293 -5.92 6.64 12.05
C ILE A 293 -6.23 8.06 11.58
N ALA A 294 -6.30 8.25 10.26
CA ALA A 294 -6.68 9.52 9.63
C ALA A 294 -8.02 9.41 8.91
N ASP A 295 -8.81 10.49 8.93
CA ASP A 295 -10.09 10.56 8.24
C ASP A 295 -9.94 11.02 6.76
N PRO A 296 -11.02 10.97 5.96
CA PRO A 296 -11.01 11.40 4.56
C PRO A 296 -10.63 12.87 4.31
N MET A 297 -10.62 13.72 5.35
CA MET A 297 -10.17 15.11 5.31
C MET A 297 -8.74 15.28 5.81
N ALA A 298 -8.00 14.17 5.96
CA ALA A 298 -6.64 14.12 6.48
C ALA A 298 -6.48 14.54 7.96
N LYS A 299 -7.57 14.60 8.72
CA LYS A 299 -7.49 14.82 10.17
C LYS A 299 -7.02 13.53 10.83
N VAL A 300 -5.96 13.59 11.62
CA VAL A 300 -5.58 12.49 12.50
C VAL A 300 -6.58 12.42 13.64
N LEU A 301 -7.30 11.31 13.71
CA LEU A 301 -8.38 11.07 14.67
C LEU A 301 -7.85 10.56 16.00
N VAL A 302 -6.84 9.70 15.93
CA VAL A 302 -6.13 9.12 17.07
C VAL A 302 -4.71 8.77 16.65
N GLU A 303 -3.76 8.91 17.57
CA GLU A 303 -2.35 8.59 17.38
C GLU A 303 -1.75 8.10 18.70
N ALA A 304 -0.99 7.01 18.65
CA ALA A 304 -0.22 6.49 19.79
C ALA A 304 1.09 7.27 19.98
N GLY A 305 1.78 7.03 21.10
CA GLY A 305 3.18 7.39 21.30
C GLY A 305 4.14 6.31 20.76
N GLU A 306 5.30 6.15 21.41
CA GLU A 306 6.30 5.16 21.00
C GLU A 306 6.04 3.77 21.61
N LYS A 307 5.37 3.71 22.77
CA LYS A 307 5.16 2.49 23.55
C LYS A 307 3.99 1.67 23.03
N GLU A 308 3.85 0.47 23.56
CA GLU A 308 2.70 -0.38 23.24
C GLU A 308 1.37 0.30 23.56
N ASP A 309 0.44 0.24 22.61
CA ASP A 309 -0.88 0.85 22.73
C ASP A 309 -1.90 0.19 21.78
N ILE A 310 -3.18 0.40 22.04
CA ILE A 310 -4.29 0.04 21.15
C ILE A 310 -5.04 1.31 20.82
N VAL A 311 -4.85 1.85 19.63
CA VAL A 311 -5.61 2.99 19.15
C VAL A 311 -6.82 2.52 18.36
N ALA A 312 -7.99 3.11 18.62
CA ALA A 312 -9.23 2.72 17.97
C ALA A 312 -10.12 3.92 17.64
N TRP A 313 -10.86 3.82 16.55
CA TRP A 313 -11.83 4.82 16.12
C TRP A 313 -13.01 4.19 15.41
N GLU A 314 -14.19 4.78 15.55
CA GLU A 314 -15.37 4.40 14.78
C GLU A 314 -15.40 5.11 13.44
N LEU A 315 -15.29 4.34 12.36
CA LEU A 315 -15.34 4.83 11.00
C LEU A 315 -16.80 4.99 10.58
N ASP A 316 -17.14 6.14 9.98
CA ASP A 316 -18.49 6.49 9.54
C ASP A 316 -18.48 6.80 8.03
N GLY A 317 -19.27 6.05 7.24
CA GLY A 317 -19.41 6.25 5.80
C GLY A 317 -19.92 7.65 5.42
N ARG A 318 -20.71 8.28 6.29
CA ARG A 318 -21.22 9.65 6.06
C ARG A 318 -20.08 10.68 5.96
N VAL A 319 -18.97 10.47 6.65
CA VAL A 319 -17.79 11.35 6.56
C VAL A 319 -17.17 11.25 5.16
N ILE A 320 -17.04 10.03 4.61
CA ILE A 320 -16.55 9.80 3.24
C ILE A 320 -17.46 10.50 2.22
N GLU A 321 -18.77 10.29 2.35
CA GLU A 321 -19.77 10.87 1.45
C GLU A 321 -19.77 12.41 1.50
N ALA A 322 -19.72 12.99 2.71
CA ALA A 322 -19.65 14.43 2.88
C ALA A 322 -18.38 15.02 2.27
N THR A 323 -17.23 14.38 2.52
CA THR A 323 -15.95 14.81 1.94
C THR A 323 -15.99 14.78 0.41
N ARG A 324 -16.46 13.68 -0.19
CA ARG A 324 -16.55 13.52 -1.66
C ARG A 324 -17.57 14.45 -2.30
N ARG A 325 -18.64 14.79 -1.60
CA ARG A 325 -19.62 15.77 -2.07
C ARG A 325 -19.08 17.20 -2.01
N ASN A 326 -18.38 17.56 -0.94
CA ASN A 326 -17.90 18.92 -0.72
C ASN A 326 -16.64 19.23 -1.54
N ILE A 327 -15.77 18.24 -1.77
CA ILE A 327 -14.56 18.33 -2.58
C ILE A 327 -14.56 17.13 -3.54
N PRO A 328 -15.20 17.23 -4.73
CA PRO A 328 -15.50 16.08 -5.57
C PRO A 328 -14.31 15.60 -6.42
N LEU A 329 -13.17 15.29 -5.80
CA LEU A 329 -11.94 14.87 -6.49
C LEU A 329 -12.17 13.67 -7.42
N ALA A 330 -12.98 12.70 -7.01
CA ALA A 330 -13.21 11.47 -7.77
C ALA A 330 -13.80 11.73 -9.17
N THR A 331 -14.66 12.77 -9.31
CA THR A 331 -15.30 13.17 -10.58
C THR A 331 -14.52 14.25 -11.34
N GLN A 332 -13.60 14.94 -10.67
CA GLN A 332 -12.80 16.01 -11.26
C GLN A 332 -11.44 15.53 -11.79
N ARG A 333 -11.04 14.28 -11.51
CA ARG A 333 -9.80 13.73 -12.04
C ARG A 333 -9.86 13.62 -13.56
N ARG A 334 -8.84 14.13 -14.23
CA ARG A 334 -8.73 14.24 -15.69
C ARG A 334 -7.86 13.10 -16.23
N PHE A 335 -8.37 11.86 -16.13
CA PHE A 335 -7.68 10.68 -16.66
C PHE A 335 -7.47 10.73 -18.18
N ASP A 336 -8.23 11.59 -18.87
CA ASP A 336 -8.04 11.91 -20.28
C ASP A 336 -6.79 12.75 -20.56
N VAL A 337 -6.27 13.46 -19.54
CA VAL A 337 -5.06 14.32 -19.62
C VAL A 337 -3.84 13.61 -19.05
N TYR A 338 -4.05 12.75 -18.04
CA TYR A 338 -2.94 12.05 -17.40
C TYR A 338 -2.42 10.93 -18.31
N PRO A 339 -1.10 10.68 -18.35
CA PRO A 339 -0.57 9.45 -18.91
C PRO A 339 -1.30 8.27 -18.27
N ASP A 340 -1.61 7.25 -19.06
CA ASP A 340 -2.25 6.06 -18.52
C ASP A 340 -1.28 5.35 -17.55
N ILE A 341 -1.46 5.60 -16.27
CA ILE A 341 -0.70 4.95 -15.19
C ILE A 341 -1.01 3.45 -15.09
N ASN A 342 -2.00 2.96 -15.87
CA ASN A 342 -2.31 1.55 -16.05
C ASN A 342 -1.88 1.02 -17.44
N ALA A 343 -1.14 1.78 -18.25
CA ALA A 343 -0.72 1.40 -19.60
C ALA A 343 0.36 0.29 -19.62
N GLY A 344 0.76 -0.23 -18.48
CA GLY A 344 1.56 -1.44 -18.38
C GLY A 344 0.68 -2.68 -18.26
N LYS A 345 1.19 -3.84 -18.65
CA LYS A 345 0.60 -5.12 -18.22
C LYS A 345 0.81 -5.26 -16.71
N ILE A 346 -0.13 -4.74 -15.94
CA ILE A 346 -0.12 -4.97 -14.51
C ILE A 346 -0.76 -6.36 -14.32
N SER A 347 0.07 -7.35 -14.04
CA SER A 347 -0.40 -8.62 -13.52
C SER A 347 -0.81 -8.38 -12.07
N PHE A 348 -2.11 -8.56 -11.79
CA PHE A 348 -2.62 -8.47 -10.42
C PHE A 348 -2.74 -9.86 -9.77
N ASP A 349 -2.36 -10.89 -10.49
CA ASP A 349 -2.53 -12.28 -10.07
C ASP A 349 -1.22 -12.80 -9.52
N GLU A 350 -1.22 -13.17 -8.25
CA GLU A 350 -0.12 -13.93 -7.65
C GLU A 350 -0.39 -15.42 -7.83
N PRO A 351 0.57 -16.19 -8.39
CA PRO A 351 0.37 -17.60 -8.58
C PRO A 351 0.06 -18.32 -7.26
N GLY A 352 -1.00 -19.12 -7.24
CA GLY A 352 -1.31 -20.04 -6.15
C GLY A 352 -2.07 -19.43 -4.96
N LEU A 353 -2.43 -18.14 -4.98
CA LEU A 353 -3.26 -17.53 -3.96
C LEU A 353 -4.69 -17.32 -4.49
N PRO A 354 -5.74 -17.55 -3.67
CA PRO A 354 -7.12 -17.28 -4.08
C PRO A 354 -7.32 -15.76 -4.32
N GLU A 355 -8.14 -15.44 -5.33
CA GLU A 355 -8.58 -14.08 -5.63
C GLU A 355 -9.49 -13.49 -4.53
#